data_4e35b4923e52b5abcf0bb87b8b657a2d
#
_entry.id   4e35b4923e52b5abcf0bb87b8b657a2d
#
_cell.length_a   1.000
_cell.length_b   1.000
_cell.length_c   1.000
_cell.angle_alpha   90.00
_cell.angle_beta   90.00
_cell.angle_gamma   90.00
#
_symmetry.space_group_name_H-M   'P 1'
#
loop_
_entity.id
_entity.type
_entity.pdbx_description
1 polymer ?
#
loop_
_entity_poly.entity_id
_entity_poly.type
_entity_poly.pdbx_seq_one_letter_code
_entity_poly.pdbx_strand_id
1 'polypeptide(L)'
;MKRETLLICLVIVRISLHAQDPSFSQFFSSPLNVNPALTAKINADWRAISNFRDQWIGPASPYVTGTISFDRKILQNKIPNVHEEKNTLGVGGMLMYDYAMDGIVKSQYASANISYDIVLANQNAVHRLGMGFGATYGRRTVDFSRLTWEEQWVGYAGFNTNLPSGEAALSNMRPWFSASAGIVYSITSEKTNFDIGVAGFHLNTPRQTFLQDKNQRLAMRKVAHANFETFLKEDLVLDVNTIYQYQDEAKYYSFGAALGYYVPAHPDVLVNAGIWYWSNNAIIPYVGFAYKDFQIGLSYDVTISKLREATIKPKTFEVSIILRGIKEPINVIPCPWK
;
A
#
# COMPACT_ATOMS: atom_id res chain seq x y z
N MET A 1 8.19 11.79 52.20
CA MET A 1 7.12 11.07 51.43
C MET A 1 6.75 11.71 50.08
N LYS A 2 7.56 12.60 49.50
CA LYS A 2 7.25 13.23 48.17
C LYS A 2 8.23 12.90 47.05
N ARG A 3 9.29 12.14 47.32
CA ARG A 3 10.31 11.80 46.32
C ARG A 3 10.16 10.39 45.75
N GLU A 4 9.50 9.51 46.45
CA GLU A 4 9.30 8.11 46.00
C GLU A 4 8.07 7.94 45.11
N THR A 5 7.08 8.83 45.24
CA THR A 5 5.87 8.83 44.40
C THR A 5 6.17 9.34 42.98
N LEU A 6 7.22 10.12 42.77
CA LEU A 6 7.63 10.61 41.45
C LEU A 6 8.39 9.54 40.65
N LEU A 7 9.06 8.62 41.31
CA LEU A 7 9.77 7.50 40.68
C LEU A 7 8.85 6.40 40.18
N ILE A 8 7.70 6.22 40.83
CA ILE A 8 6.70 5.21 40.43
C ILE A 8 5.89 5.64 39.16
N CYS A 9 5.73 6.93 38.93
CA CYS A 9 5.07 7.43 37.72
C CYS A 9 5.94 7.37 36.47
N LEU A 10 7.26 7.21 36.56
CA LEU A 10 8.18 7.15 35.43
C LEU A 10 8.35 5.75 34.82
N VAL A 11 7.81 4.70 35.45
CA VAL A 11 8.00 3.29 35.05
C VAL A 11 6.85 2.74 34.20
N ILE A 12 5.78 3.52 33.93
CA ILE A 12 4.59 3.01 33.21
C ILE A 12 4.38 3.64 31.82
N VAL A 13 5.38 4.27 31.25
CA VAL A 13 5.30 4.58 29.81
C VAL A 13 5.90 3.39 29.05
N ARG A 14 5.10 2.35 28.89
CA ARG A 14 5.38 1.36 27.83
C ARG A 14 5.19 2.07 26.50
N ILE A 15 6.28 2.56 25.92
CA ILE A 15 6.28 2.97 24.51
C ILE A 15 6.24 1.67 23.71
N SER A 16 5.03 1.20 23.43
CA SER A 16 4.84 0.11 22.47
C SER A 16 5.20 0.67 21.09
N LEU A 17 6.39 0.42 20.63
CA LEU A 17 6.80 0.69 19.25
C LEU A 17 6.16 -0.37 18.36
N HIS A 18 5.01 -0.04 17.79
CA HIS A 18 4.32 -0.92 16.85
C HIS A 18 4.91 -0.71 15.46
N ALA A 19 5.50 -1.75 14.90
CA ALA A 19 5.97 -1.75 13.52
C ALA A 19 4.78 -1.96 12.59
N GLN A 20 4.43 -0.94 11.79
CA GLN A 20 3.41 -1.02 10.75
C GLN A 20 4.06 -1.34 9.40
N ASP A 21 3.29 -2.03 8.54
CA ASP A 21 3.67 -2.17 7.14
C ASP A 21 3.55 -0.81 6.41
N PRO A 22 4.41 -0.56 5.41
CA PRO A 22 4.29 0.63 4.57
C PRO A 22 2.92 0.76 3.92
N SER A 23 2.37 1.96 3.95
CA SER A 23 1.05 2.30 3.37
C SER A 23 1.17 3.48 2.43
N PHE A 24 0.37 3.47 1.36
CA PHE A 24 0.32 4.51 0.36
C PHE A 24 -0.92 5.39 0.52
N SER A 25 -0.77 6.69 0.25
CA SER A 25 -1.91 7.61 0.14
C SER A 25 -2.77 7.25 -1.07
N GLN A 26 -2.11 6.87 -2.17
CA GLN A 26 -2.73 6.35 -3.39
C GLN A 26 -2.89 4.81 -3.28
N PHE A 27 -3.55 4.31 -2.23
CA PHE A 27 -3.71 2.86 -2.00
C PHE A 27 -4.37 2.14 -3.18
N PHE A 28 -5.23 2.83 -3.92
CA PHE A 28 -5.89 2.35 -5.14
C PHE A 28 -4.89 2.07 -6.29
N SER A 29 -3.72 2.73 -6.29
CA SER A 29 -2.63 2.47 -7.24
C SER A 29 -1.66 1.36 -6.79
N SER A 30 -1.93 0.66 -5.68
CA SER A 30 -1.08 -0.43 -5.19
C SER A 30 -1.90 -1.68 -4.81
N PRO A 31 -2.64 -2.28 -5.74
CA PRO A 31 -3.64 -3.32 -5.45
C PRO A 31 -3.07 -4.55 -4.76
N LEU A 32 -1.85 -5.00 -5.12
CA LEU A 32 -1.23 -6.18 -4.50
C LEU A 32 -0.84 -5.93 -3.03
N ASN A 33 -0.69 -4.66 -2.62
CA ASN A 33 -0.50 -4.28 -1.23
C ASN A 33 -1.81 -4.16 -0.44
N VAL A 34 -2.94 -4.07 -1.14
CA VAL A 34 -4.27 -3.95 -0.53
C VAL A 34 -4.92 -5.32 -0.35
N ASN A 35 -4.92 -6.15 -1.39
CA ASN A 35 -5.58 -7.45 -1.35
C ASN A 35 -5.01 -8.39 -2.42
N PRO A 36 -4.52 -9.59 -2.10
CA PRO A 36 -4.03 -10.55 -3.10
C PRO A 36 -5.10 -10.99 -4.10
N ALA A 37 -6.41 -10.89 -3.77
CA ALA A 37 -7.49 -11.16 -4.71
C ALA A 37 -7.64 -10.10 -5.81
N LEU A 38 -6.96 -8.94 -5.71
CA LEU A 38 -6.88 -7.93 -6.76
C LEU A 38 -5.82 -8.22 -7.83
N THR A 39 -5.09 -9.34 -7.70
CA THR A 39 -4.10 -9.77 -8.70
C THR A 39 -4.78 -10.02 -10.04
N ALA A 40 -4.28 -9.36 -11.10
CA ALA A 40 -4.84 -9.41 -12.45
C ALA A 40 -6.34 -9.05 -12.56
N LYS A 41 -6.91 -8.40 -11.54
CA LYS A 41 -8.26 -7.83 -11.59
C LYS A 41 -8.19 -6.49 -12.31
N ILE A 42 -8.17 -6.55 -13.63
CA ILE A 42 -7.96 -5.42 -14.55
C ILE A 42 -8.74 -5.60 -15.83
N ASN A 43 -9.07 -4.51 -16.52
CA ASN A 43 -9.64 -4.48 -17.87
C ASN A 43 -8.54 -4.54 -18.95
N ALA A 44 -7.47 -5.30 -18.71
CA ALA A 44 -6.31 -5.50 -19.57
C ALA A 44 -5.82 -6.95 -19.44
N ASP A 45 -4.88 -7.37 -20.30
CA ASP A 45 -4.24 -8.68 -20.17
C ASP A 45 -3.18 -8.68 -19.06
N TRP A 46 -2.48 -7.56 -18.89
CA TRP A 46 -1.45 -7.37 -17.88
C TRP A 46 -1.37 -5.92 -17.41
N ARG A 47 -0.77 -5.73 -16.25
CA ARG A 47 -0.53 -4.43 -15.65
C ARG A 47 0.85 -4.41 -14.98
N ALA A 48 1.58 -3.30 -15.15
CA ALA A 48 2.78 -2.97 -14.40
C ALA A 48 2.57 -1.66 -13.66
N ILE A 49 2.91 -1.62 -12.37
CA ILE A 49 2.75 -0.44 -11.53
C ILE A 49 4.05 -0.14 -10.82
N SER A 50 4.41 1.15 -10.74
CA SER A 50 5.45 1.68 -9.87
C SER A 50 4.86 2.76 -8.98
N ASN A 51 5.09 2.66 -7.67
CA ASN A 51 4.72 3.69 -6.70
C ASN A 51 5.97 4.15 -5.97
N PHE A 52 6.04 5.46 -5.72
CA PHE A 52 7.09 6.09 -4.95
C PHE A 52 6.46 7.07 -3.96
N ARG A 53 6.80 6.94 -2.68
CA ARG A 53 6.35 7.81 -1.60
C ARG A 53 7.54 8.32 -0.81
N ASP A 54 7.60 9.62 -0.61
CA ASP A 54 8.58 10.28 0.26
C ASP A 54 7.82 11.02 1.35
N GLN A 55 7.97 10.54 2.58
CA GLN A 55 7.15 10.95 3.71
C GLN A 55 7.97 11.69 4.77
N TRP A 56 7.40 12.77 5.31
CA TRP A 56 7.95 13.58 6.41
C TRP A 56 9.24 14.31 6.08
N ILE A 57 9.41 14.75 4.86
CA ILE A 57 10.53 15.60 4.45
C ILE A 57 10.47 16.89 5.28
N GLY A 58 11.55 17.23 5.94
CA GLY A 58 11.77 18.48 6.66
C GLY A 58 12.02 18.31 8.15
N PRO A 59 11.11 17.78 9.00
CA PRO A 59 11.33 17.71 10.45
C PRO A 59 12.35 16.65 10.86
N ALA A 60 12.53 15.61 10.07
CA ALA A 60 13.47 14.51 10.31
C ALA A 60 13.96 13.93 8.99
N SER A 61 14.79 12.90 9.05
CA SER A 61 15.13 12.10 7.87
C SER A 61 13.87 11.48 7.28
N PRO A 62 13.64 11.63 5.96
CA PRO A 62 12.44 11.15 5.33
C PRO A 62 12.30 9.63 5.41
N TYR A 63 11.05 9.19 5.38
CA TYR A 63 10.69 7.79 5.26
C TYR A 63 10.28 7.54 3.80
N VAL A 64 11.08 6.75 3.09
CA VAL A 64 10.90 6.56 1.65
C VAL A 64 10.49 5.12 1.35
N THR A 65 9.40 4.97 0.61
CA THR A 65 8.88 3.68 0.16
C THR A 65 8.73 3.67 -1.35
N GLY A 66 9.24 2.62 -1.99
CA GLY A 66 9.06 2.38 -3.42
C GLY A 66 8.54 0.97 -3.67
N THR A 67 7.63 0.81 -4.63
CA THR A 67 7.17 -0.49 -5.12
C THR A 67 7.24 -0.59 -6.62
N ILE A 68 7.48 -1.81 -7.11
CA ILE A 68 7.27 -2.19 -8.50
C ILE A 68 6.47 -3.49 -8.46
N SER A 69 5.36 -3.52 -9.17
CA SER A 69 4.52 -4.72 -9.28
C SER A 69 4.16 -5.02 -10.74
N PHE A 70 3.95 -6.29 -11.02
CA PHE A 70 3.48 -6.79 -12.30
C PHE A 70 2.46 -7.87 -12.06
N ASP A 71 1.34 -7.82 -12.75
CA ASP A 71 0.31 -8.85 -12.71
C ASP A 71 -0.33 -9.07 -14.09
N ARG A 72 -0.74 -10.33 -14.35
CA ARG A 72 -1.36 -10.70 -15.62
C ARG A 72 -2.37 -11.82 -15.47
N LYS A 73 -3.31 -11.87 -16.40
CA LYS A 73 -4.24 -12.98 -16.59
C LYS A 73 -3.52 -14.11 -17.36
N ILE A 74 -3.54 -15.34 -16.84
CA ILE A 74 -2.88 -16.49 -17.47
C ILE A 74 -3.85 -17.47 -18.10
N LEU A 75 -5.09 -17.57 -17.60
CA LEU A 75 -6.14 -18.38 -18.19
C LEU A 75 -7.34 -17.50 -18.54
N GLN A 76 -7.42 -17.09 -19.79
CA GLN A 76 -8.62 -16.60 -20.43
C GLN A 76 -8.94 -17.59 -21.54
N ASN A 77 -10.00 -18.39 -21.38
CA ASN A 77 -10.46 -19.21 -22.49
C ASN A 77 -11.07 -18.29 -23.56
N LYS A 78 -10.30 -17.96 -24.57
CA LYS A 78 -10.78 -17.23 -25.74
C LYS A 78 -11.58 -18.19 -26.60
N ILE A 79 -12.89 -18.13 -26.55
CA ILE A 79 -13.73 -18.67 -27.61
C ILE A 79 -13.98 -17.52 -28.58
N PRO A 80 -13.55 -17.60 -29.84
CA PRO A 80 -13.87 -16.59 -30.84
C PRO A 80 -15.40 -16.45 -30.93
N ASN A 81 -15.90 -15.20 -30.93
CA ASN A 81 -17.31 -14.84 -31.17
C ASN A 81 -18.32 -15.09 -30.03
N VAL A 82 -17.90 -15.33 -28.79
CA VAL A 82 -18.83 -15.38 -27.65
C VAL A 82 -18.44 -14.34 -26.64
N HIS A 83 -19.31 -13.36 -26.40
CA HIS A 83 -19.17 -12.35 -25.33
C HIS A 83 -19.50 -12.95 -23.94
N GLU A 84 -19.05 -14.16 -23.66
CA GLU A 84 -19.23 -14.75 -22.35
C GLU A 84 -18.10 -14.32 -21.42
N GLU A 85 -18.48 -13.65 -20.37
CA GLU A 85 -17.61 -13.37 -19.24
C GLU A 85 -17.18 -14.69 -18.58
N LYS A 86 -15.89 -14.91 -18.47
CA LYS A 86 -15.31 -16.18 -17.97
C LYS A 86 -14.54 -16.02 -16.69
N ASN A 87 -14.39 -17.15 -15.98
CA ASN A 87 -13.48 -17.24 -14.85
C ASN A 87 -12.06 -16.90 -15.29
N THR A 88 -11.34 -16.23 -14.43
CA THR A 88 -9.99 -15.73 -14.74
C THR A 88 -9.00 -16.20 -13.67
N LEU A 89 -7.88 -16.76 -14.09
CA LEU A 89 -6.73 -17.02 -13.22
C LEU A 89 -5.69 -15.91 -13.42
N GLY A 90 -5.32 -15.24 -12.33
CA GLY A 90 -4.33 -14.18 -12.31
C GLY A 90 -3.07 -14.60 -11.55
N VAL A 91 -1.93 -14.13 -12.00
CA VAL A 91 -0.66 -14.21 -11.27
C VAL A 91 0.01 -12.85 -11.24
N GLY A 92 0.74 -12.57 -10.18
CA GLY A 92 1.46 -11.31 -10.04
C GLY A 92 2.57 -11.39 -9.01
N GLY A 93 3.42 -10.38 -9.04
CA GLY A 93 4.49 -10.19 -8.08
C GLY A 93 4.72 -8.72 -7.79
N MET A 94 5.29 -8.44 -6.62
CA MET A 94 5.64 -7.09 -6.20
C MET A 94 6.98 -7.12 -5.47
N LEU A 95 7.81 -6.15 -5.79
CA LEU A 95 9.00 -5.81 -5.01
C LEU A 95 8.69 -4.49 -4.28
N MET A 96 9.05 -4.43 -3.00
CA MET A 96 8.95 -3.22 -2.20
C MET A 96 10.28 -2.97 -1.50
N TYR A 97 10.72 -1.73 -1.57
CA TYR A 97 11.87 -1.24 -0.84
C TYR A 97 11.46 -0.05 0.01
N ASP A 98 11.87 -0.07 1.26
CA ASP A 98 11.48 0.89 2.27
C ASP A 98 12.68 1.24 3.13
N TYR A 99 12.94 2.53 3.36
CA TYR A 99 14.00 2.95 4.24
C TYR A 99 13.62 4.17 5.07
N ALA A 100 14.19 4.23 6.27
CA ALA A 100 14.00 5.28 7.25
C ALA A 100 15.32 5.66 7.90
N MET A 101 15.34 6.75 8.65
CA MET A 101 16.49 7.24 9.40
C MET A 101 17.73 7.40 8.48
N ASP A 102 17.55 8.07 7.35
CA ASP A 102 18.59 8.31 6.35
C ASP A 102 19.28 7.01 5.86
N GLY A 103 18.49 5.96 5.70
CA GLY A 103 18.93 4.66 5.24
C GLY A 103 19.63 3.78 6.28
N ILE A 104 19.56 4.14 7.57
CA ILE A 104 20.02 3.27 8.65
C ILE A 104 19.13 2.02 8.74
N VAL A 105 17.81 2.20 8.66
CA VAL A 105 16.84 1.08 8.63
C VAL A 105 16.38 0.87 7.20
N LYS A 106 16.53 -0.36 6.68
CA LYS A 106 16.13 -0.75 5.35
C LYS A 106 15.27 -2.00 5.42
N SER A 107 14.14 -1.99 4.71
CA SER A 107 13.26 -3.16 4.57
C SER A 107 13.08 -3.49 3.08
N GLN A 108 13.13 -4.77 2.77
CA GLN A 108 12.99 -5.29 1.41
C GLN A 108 11.96 -6.41 1.43
N TYR A 109 11.04 -6.36 0.49
CA TYR A 109 9.99 -7.37 0.36
C TYR A 109 9.88 -7.82 -1.09
N ALA A 110 9.71 -9.11 -1.29
CA ALA A 110 9.37 -9.70 -2.57
C ALA A 110 8.15 -10.58 -2.38
N SER A 111 7.06 -10.29 -3.09
CA SER A 111 5.82 -11.06 -3.00
C SER A 111 5.43 -11.69 -4.33
N ALA A 112 4.85 -12.88 -4.26
CA ALA A 112 4.19 -13.56 -5.35
C ALA A 112 2.74 -13.83 -4.98
N ASN A 113 1.82 -13.59 -5.91
CA ASN A 113 0.38 -13.67 -5.69
C ASN A 113 -0.28 -14.46 -6.81
N ILE A 114 -1.33 -15.19 -6.45
CA ILE A 114 -2.23 -15.89 -7.36
C ILE A 114 -3.66 -15.55 -7.00
N SER A 115 -4.52 -15.31 -7.97
CA SER A 115 -5.96 -15.07 -7.78
C SER A 115 -6.79 -15.91 -8.73
N TYR A 116 -8.00 -16.22 -8.32
CA TYR A 116 -9.00 -16.84 -9.17
C TYR A 116 -10.33 -16.13 -9.01
N ASP A 117 -10.82 -15.58 -10.14
CA ASP A 117 -12.10 -14.88 -10.22
C ASP A 117 -13.15 -15.78 -10.86
N ILE A 118 -14.24 -16.03 -10.14
CA ILE A 118 -15.37 -16.86 -10.56
C ILE A 118 -16.52 -15.93 -10.96
N VAL A 119 -17.07 -16.13 -12.15
CA VAL A 119 -18.31 -15.46 -12.57
C VAL A 119 -19.51 -16.17 -11.94
N LEU A 120 -20.26 -15.46 -11.11
CA LEU A 120 -21.44 -15.97 -10.42
C LEU A 120 -22.73 -15.75 -11.21
N ALA A 121 -22.84 -14.60 -11.88
CA ALA A 121 -23.99 -14.23 -12.69
C ALA A 121 -23.56 -13.27 -13.81
N ASN A 122 -24.25 -13.32 -14.95
CA ASN A 122 -23.96 -12.50 -16.14
C ASN A 122 -25.25 -12.23 -16.92
N GLN A 123 -26.20 -11.51 -16.32
CA GLN A 123 -27.45 -11.11 -17.02
C GLN A 123 -27.45 -9.60 -17.27
N ASN A 124 -27.79 -8.80 -16.26
CA ASN A 124 -27.82 -7.33 -16.36
C ASN A 124 -26.49 -6.70 -15.89
N ALA A 125 -25.74 -7.42 -15.07
CA ALA A 125 -24.42 -7.07 -14.58
C ALA A 125 -23.60 -8.34 -14.37
N VAL A 126 -22.28 -8.23 -14.50
CA VAL A 126 -21.36 -9.33 -14.24
C VAL A 126 -21.00 -9.33 -12.76
N HIS A 127 -21.43 -10.36 -12.07
CA HIS A 127 -21.09 -10.60 -10.67
C HIS A 127 -19.91 -11.56 -10.57
N ARG A 128 -18.86 -11.17 -9.85
CA ARG A 128 -17.67 -11.98 -9.68
C ARG A 128 -17.31 -12.13 -8.22
N LEU A 129 -16.80 -13.30 -7.88
CA LEU A 129 -16.13 -13.56 -6.60
C LEU A 129 -14.67 -13.91 -6.87
N GLY A 130 -13.77 -13.04 -6.47
CA GLY A 130 -12.33 -13.23 -6.54
C GLY A 130 -11.79 -13.75 -5.22
N MET A 131 -10.90 -14.74 -5.29
CA MET A 131 -10.12 -15.23 -4.15
C MET A 131 -8.64 -15.13 -4.51
N GLY A 132 -7.81 -14.71 -3.56
CA GLY A 132 -6.38 -14.56 -3.79
C GLY A 132 -5.55 -15.06 -2.63
N PHE A 133 -4.36 -15.58 -2.97
CA PHE A 133 -3.34 -16.01 -2.02
C PHE A 133 -2.00 -15.40 -2.41
N GLY A 134 -1.20 -15.05 -1.40
CA GLY A 134 0.12 -14.49 -1.61
C GLY A 134 1.13 -15.03 -0.62
N ALA A 135 2.39 -15.03 -1.05
CA ALA A 135 3.55 -15.31 -0.23
C ALA A 135 4.55 -14.16 -0.36
N THR A 136 5.05 -13.66 0.76
CA THR A 136 6.01 -12.56 0.80
C THR A 136 7.26 -13.01 1.53
N TYR A 137 8.41 -12.82 0.88
CA TYR A 137 9.72 -12.87 1.52
C TYR A 137 10.06 -11.46 2.01
N GLY A 138 10.39 -11.31 3.29
CA GLY A 138 10.76 -10.05 3.93
C GLY A 138 12.14 -10.10 4.56
N ARG A 139 12.90 -9.01 4.44
CA ARG A 139 14.17 -8.80 5.10
C ARG A 139 14.24 -7.37 5.62
N ARG A 140 14.67 -7.22 6.88
CA ARG A 140 14.98 -5.90 7.46
C ARG A 140 16.42 -5.88 7.98
N THR A 141 17.13 -4.81 7.70
CA THR A 141 18.50 -4.59 8.11
C THR A 141 18.61 -3.24 8.80
N VAL A 142 19.49 -3.17 9.81
CA VAL A 142 19.85 -1.93 10.49
C VAL A 142 21.35 -1.77 10.43
N ASP A 143 21.81 -0.60 10.03
CA ASP A 143 23.22 -0.24 10.07
C ASP A 143 23.57 0.27 11.48
N PHE A 144 23.95 -0.64 12.33
CA PHE A 144 24.28 -0.35 13.73
C PHE A 144 25.52 0.54 13.87
N SER A 145 26.41 0.59 12.87
CA SER A 145 27.62 1.41 12.91
C SER A 145 27.32 2.91 12.84
N ARG A 146 26.12 3.27 12.36
CA ARG A 146 25.64 4.67 12.26
C ARG A 146 24.80 5.09 13.46
N LEU A 147 24.58 4.22 14.42
CA LEU A 147 23.88 4.52 15.67
C LEU A 147 24.87 4.93 16.75
N THR A 148 24.41 5.75 17.67
CA THR A 148 25.14 6.13 18.87
C THR A 148 24.41 5.60 20.11
N TRP A 149 25.17 5.21 21.13
CA TRP A 149 24.69 4.49 22.29
C TRP A 149 25.00 5.26 23.57
N GLU A 150 24.27 5.01 24.66
CA GLU A 150 24.41 5.74 25.92
C GLU A 150 25.83 5.66 26.46
N GLU A 151 26.47 4.49 26.43
CA GLU A 151 27.84 4.26 26.90
C GLU A 151 28.92 5.03 26.11
N GLN A 152 28.55 5.52 24.93
CA GLN A 152 29.41 6.34 24.08
C GLN A 152 29.30 7.83 24.39
N TRP A 153 28.41 8.24 25.30
CA TRP A 153 28.22 9.63 25.68
C TRP A 153 29.28 10.08 26.69
N VAL A 154 30.11 11.06 26.33
CA VAL A 154 31.21 11.60 27.13
C VAL A 154 30.90 13.02 27.62
N GLY A 155 29.76 13.22 28.22
CA GLY A 155 29.36 14.51 28.77
C GLY A 155 29.42 15.64 27.76
N TYR A 156 30.13 16.73 28.08
CA TYR A 156 30.24 17.91 27.20
C TYR A 156 30.94 17.65 25.86
N ALA A 157 31.68 16.55 25.73
CA ALA A 157 32.34 16.18 24.47
C ALA A 157 31.42 15.48 23.47
N GLY A 158 30.19 15.16 23.87
CA GLY A 158 29.22 14.46 23.01
C GLY A 158 29.49 12.96 22.89
N PHE A 159 29.11 12.38 21.76
CA PHE A 159 29.30 10.95 21.51
C PHE A 159 30.72 10.65 21.00
N ASN A 160 31.39 9.69 21.65
CA ASN A 160 32.66 9.11 21.21
C ASN A 160 32.41 7.70 20.64
N THR A 161 32.30 7.59 19.33
CA THR A 161 32.01 6.33 18.62
C THR A 161 33.15 5.31 18.69
N ASN A 162 34.33 5.68 19.20
CA ASN A 162 35.43 4.75 19.44
C ASN A 162 35.27 3.95 20.75
N LEU A 163 34.36 4.37 21.63
CA LEU A 163 34.03 3.61 22.83
C LEU A 163 33.11 2.43 22.46
N PRO A 164 33.21 1.30 23.19
CA PRO A 164 32.27 0.19 23.04
C PRO A 164 30.82 0.67 23.23
N SER A 165 29.88 0.12 22.46
CA SER A 165 28.47 0.47 22.58
C SER A 165 27.82 -0.05 23.87
N GLY A 166 28.42 -0.98 24.57
CA GLY A 166 27.82 -1.68 25.73
C GLY A 166 26.72 -2.66 25.35
N GLU A 167 26.23 -2.56 24.13
CA GLU A 167 25.15 -3.43 23.63
C GLU A 167 25.67 -4.83 23.29
N ALA A 168 24.94 -5.85 23.72
CA ALA A 168 25.18 -7.22 23.28
C ALA A 168 25.11 -7.27 21.74
N ALA A 169 25.94 -8.12 21.14
CA ALA A 169 26.08 -8.20 19.67
C ALA A 169 24.74 -8.20 18.96
N LEU A 170 24.31 -7.02 18.51
CA LEU A 170 23.10 -6.84 17.72
C LEU A 170 23.34 -7.44 16.34
N SER A 171 22.47 -8.34 15.91
CA SER A 171 22.52 -8.94 14.58
C SER A 171 21.34 -8.48 13.77
N ASN A 172 21.53 -8.38 12.44
CA ASN A 172 20.41 -8.12 11.53
C ASN A 172 19.32 -9.18 11.69
N MET A 173 18.08 -8.76 11.53
CA MET A 173 16.94 -9.68 11.52
C MET A 173 17.13 -10.79 10.50
N ARG A 174 16.76 -12.01 10.88
CA ARG A 174 16.65 -13.09 9.90
C ARG A 174 15.52 -12.79 8.92
N PRO A 175 15.70 -13.09 7.64
CA PRO A 175 14.60 -13.01 6.69
C PRO A 175 13.42 -13.90 7.13
N TRP A 176 12.23 -13.51 6.73
CA TRP A 176 11.01 -14.25 7.07
C TRP A 176 10.12 -14.46 5.84
N PHE A 177 9.27 -15.46 5.91
CA PHE A 177 8.20 -15.68 4.97
C PHE A 177 6.84 -15.37 5.60
N SER A 178 5.98 -14.72 4.85
CA SER A 178 4.64 -14.32 5.26
C SER A 178 3.61 -14.81 4.26
N ALA A 179 2.52 -15.36 4.73
CA ALA A 179 1.37 -15.75 3.94
C ALA A 179 0.29 -14.66 3.98
N SER A 180 -0.41 -14.47 2.87
CA SER A 180 -1.57 -13.58 2.76
C SER A 180 -2.71 -14.26 2.01
N ALA A 181 -3.94 -13.87 2.32
CA ALA A 181 -5.15 -14.31 1.61
C ALA A 181 -6.16 -13.17 1.57
N GLY A 182 -7.05 -13.20 0.57
CA GLY A 182 -8.11 -12.23 0.46
C GLY A 182 -9.24 -12.67 -0.44
N ILE A 183 -10.35 -11.97 -0.32
CA ILE A 183 -11.57 -12.18 -1.08
C ILE A 183 -12.06 -10.82 -1.55
N VAL A 184 -12.59 -10.77 -2.78
CA VAL A 184 -13.20 -9.60 -3.38
C VAL A 184 -14.49 -10.01 -4.08
N TYR A 185 -15.57 -9.32 -3.80
CA TYR A 185 -16.79 -9.41 -4.58
C TYR A 185 -16.92 -8.18 -5.46
N SER A 186 -17.30 -8.37 -6.72
CA SER A 186 -17.45 -7.27 -7.69
C SER A 186 -18.70 -7.39 -8.53
N ILE A 187 -19.20 -6.23 -8.88
CA ILE A 187 -20.34 -6.05 -9.79
C ILE A 187 -19.87 -5.09 -10.88
N THR A 188 -19.92 -5.53 -12.12
CA THR A 188 -19.59 -4.69 -13.29
C THR A 188 -20.80 -4.63 -14.22
N SER A 189 -21.25 -3.43 -14.53
CA SER A 189 -22.28 -3.15 -15.52
C SER A 189 -21.70 -2.24 -16.62
N GLU A 190 -22.49 -1.85 -17.60
CA GLU A 190 -22.05 -0.97 -18.70
C GLU A 190 -21.49 0.39 -18.21
N LYS A 191 -22.05 0.93 -17.12
CA LYS A 191 -21.69 2.28 -16.63
C LYS A 191 -21.12 2.29 -15.23
N THR A 192 -21.18 1.17 -14.51
CA THR A 192 -20.84 1.15 -13.08
C THR A 192 -20.00 -0.07 -12.76
N ASN A 193 -19.02 0.16 -11.90
CA ASN A 193 -18.16 -0.87 -11.40
C ASN A 193 -18.06 -0.72 -9.87
N PHE A 194 -18.30 -1.80 -9.16
CA PHE A 194 -18.24 -1.83 -7.70
C PHE A 194 -17.44 -3.03 -7.23
N ASP A 195 -16.55 -2.81 -6.28
CA ASP A 195 -15.80 -3.87 -5.59
C ASP A 195 -15.85 -3.66 -4.10
N ILE A 196 -15.97 -4.74 -3.37
CA ILE A 196 -15.78 -4.78 -1.93
C ILE A 196 -14.94 -6.00 -1.58
N GLY A 197 -13.96 -5.85 -0.69
CA GLY A 197 -13.08 -6.95 -0.35
C GLY A 197 -12.47 -6.86 1.04
N VAL A 198 -11.99 -8.02 1.49
CA VAL A 198 -11.23 -8.16 2.73
C VAL A 198 -9.97 -8.99 2.49
N ALA A 199 -8.91 -8.66 3.21
CA ALA A 199 -7.64 -9.38 3.12
C ALA A 199 -6.95 -9.48 4.49
N GLY A 200 -6.14 -10.52 4.62
CA GLY A 200 -5.23 -10.69 5.73
C GLY A 200 -3.81 -10.91 5.23
N PHE A 201 -2.86 -10.17 5.78
CA PHE A 201 -1.43 -10.34 5.55
C PHE A 201 -0.77 -10.82 6.83
N HIS A 202 0.38 -11.46 6.73
CA HIS A 202 1.11 -12.05 7.87
C HIS A 202 0.26 -13.07 8.64
N LEU A 203 -0.53 -13.90 7.93
CA LEU A 203 -1.42 -14.89 8.52
C LEU A 203 -0.68 -15.90 9.41
N ASN A 204 0.56 -16.20 9.09
CA ASN A 204 1.43 -17.09 9.85
C ASN A 204 2.21 -16.38 10.95
N THR A 205 2.01 -15.06 11.16
CA THR A 205 2.68 -14.23 12.18
C THR A 205 4.16 -14.57 12.33
N PRO A 206 5.00 -14.35 11.29
CA PRO A 206 6.38 -14.78 11.29
C PRO A 206 7.20 -14.07 12.39
N ARG A 207 8.26 -14.71 12.87
CA ARG A 207 9.16 -14.10 13.84
C ARG A 207 9.94 -12.95 13.20
N GLN A 208 9.97 -11.82 13.86
CA GLN A 208 10.69 -10.63 13.44
C GLN A 208 11.40 -10.01 14.66
N THR A 209 12.67 -10.31 14.85
CA THR A 209 13.42 -9.88 16.02
C THR A 209 14.89 -9.64 15.71
N PHE A 210 15.48 -8.63 16.34
CA PHE A 210 16.93 -8.35 16.34
C PHE A 210 17.67 -9.09 17.48
N LEU A 211 16.99 -9.34 18.60
CA LEU A 211 17.57 -9.89 19.84
C LEU A 211 17.33 -11.38 20.00
N GLN A 212 16.92 -12.08 18.95
CA GLN A 212 16.54 -13.50 18.99
C GLN A 212 15.39 -13.82 19.98
N ASP A 213 14.63 -12.82 20.39
CA ASP A 213 13.42 -13.01 21.21
C ASP A 213 12.40 -13.85 20.43
N LYS A 214 12.03 -14.99 21.03
CA LYS A 214 11.09 -15.95 20.41
C LYS A 214 9.66 -15.42 20.37
N ASN A 215 9.36 -14.39 21.18
CA ASN A 215 8.02 -13.83 21.32
C ASN A 215 7.72 -12.69 20.35
N GLN A 216 8.75 -12.04 19.81
CA GLN A 216 8.56 -10.97 18.83
C GLN A 216 8.10 -11.53 17.48
N ARG A 217 6.88 -11.19 17.11
CA ARG A 217 6.24 -11.62 15.86
C ARG A 217 5.69 -10.42 15.11
N LEU A 218 5.71 -10.54 13.79
CA LEU A 218 5.04 -9.60 12.92
C LEU A 218 3.53 -9.81 13.04
N ALA A 219 2.81 -8.78 13.48
CA ALA A 219 1.38 -8.85 13.69
C ALA A 219 0.61 -8.99 12.36
N MET A 220 -0.50 -9.71 12.40
CA MET A 220 -1.41 -9.83 11.26
C MET A 220 -1.97 -8.46 10.89
N ARG A 221 -1.85 -8.07 9.60
CA ARG A 221 -2.49 -6.91 9.03
C ARG A 221 -3.81 -7.31 8.38
N LYS A 222 -4.90 -6.70 8.81
CA LYS A 222 -6.25 -6.89 8.30
C LYS A 222 -6.64 -5.68 7.47
N VAL A 223 -7.18 -5.92 6.29
CA VAL A 223 -7.59 -4.87 5.35
C VAL A 223 -9.03 -5.11 4.92
N ALA A 224 -9.84 -4.06 4.90
CA ALA A 224 -11.12 -4.02 4.21
C ALA A 224 -11.12 -2.85 3.25
N HIS A 225 -11.63 -3.02 2.05
CA HIS A 225 -11.67 -1.98 1.04
C HIS A 225 -12.96 -2.03 0.23
N ALA A 226 -13.35 -0.89 -0.32
CA ALA A 226 -14.40 -0.81 -1.32
C ALA A 226 -14.03 0.25 -2.36
N ASN A 227 -14.47 0.01 -3.60
CA ASN A 227 -14.32 0.90 -4.72
C ASN A 227 -15.63 0.98 -5.49
N PHE A 228 -16.03 2.18 -5.84
CA PHE A 228 -17.21 2.46 -6.65
C PHE A 228 -16.84 3.43 -7.74
N GLU A 229 -17.07 3.04 -8.99
CA GLU A 229 -16.83 3.85 -10.17
C GLU A 229 -18.07 3.89 -11.03
N THR A 230 -18.41 5.07 -11.54
CA THR A 230 -19.55 5.20 -12.43
C THR A 230 -19.40 6.37 -13.41
N PHE A 231 -19.90 6.19 -14.62
CA PHE A 231 -20.07 7.30 -15.57
C PHE A 231 -21.24 8.18 -15.15
N LEU A 232 -20.97 9.44 -14.84
CA LEU A 232 -21.98 10.48 -14.63
C LEU A 232 -22.48 11.02 -15.96
N LYS A 233 -21.60 11.07 -16.97
CA LYS A 233 -21.85 11.44 -18.37
C LYS A 233 -20.92 10.59 -19.25
N GLU A 234 -21.07 10.68 -20.57
CA GLU A 234 -20.22 9.95 -21.53
C GLU A 234 -18.72 10.26 -21.36
N ASP A 235 -18.41 11.47 -20.94
CA ASP A 235 -17.06 12.00 -20.75
C ASP A 235 -16.64 12.22 -19.31
N LEU A 236 -17.54 11.96 -18.33
CA LEU A 236 -17.28 12.25 -16.92
C LEU A 236 -17.48 11.01 -16.05
N VAL A 237 -16.42 10.59 -15.37
CA VAL A 237 -16.39 9.44 -14.46
C VAL A 237 -16.21 9.91 -13.02
N LEU A 238 -16.99 9.35 -12.11
CA LEU A 238 -16.79 9.47 -10.68
C LEU A 238 -16.16 8.17 -10.16
N ASP A 239 -15.08 8.30 -9.40
CA ASP A 239 -14.46 7.22 -8.66
C ASP A 239 -14.46 7.54 -7.16
N VAL A 240 -14.89 6.57 -6.34
CA VAL A 240 -14.96 6.68 -4.88
C VAL A 240 -14.28 5.46 -4.27
N ASN A 241 -13.25 5.68 -3.46
CA ASN A 241 -12.51 4.60 -2.84
C ASN A 241 -12.44 4.75 -1.32
N THR A 242 -12.44 3.61 -0.65
CA THR A 242 -12.21 3.55 0.79
C THR A 242 -11.38 2.33 1.18
N ILE A 243 -10.57 2.50 2.22
CA ILE A 243 -9.81 1.44 2.84
C ILE A 243 -9.86 1.58 4.36
N TYR A 244 -9.98 0.47 5.05
CA TYR A 244 -9.75 0.33 6.48
C TYR A 244 -8.64 -0.68 6.71
N GLN A 245 -7.66 -0.31 7.53
CA GLN A 245 -6.53 -1.18 7.85
C GLN A 245 -6.32 -1.21 9.36
N TYR A 246 -6.03 -2.43 9.87
CA TYR A 246 -5.72 -2.70 11.25
C TYR A 246 -4.53 -3.65 11.35
N GLN A 247 -3.49 -3.25 12.08
CA GLN A 247 -2.32 -4.08 12.36
C GLN A 247 -1.86 -3.80 13.79
N ASP A 248 -1.94 -4.82 14.64
CA ASP A 248 -1.68 -4.71 16.06
C ASP A 248 -2.59 -3.66 16.71
N GLU A 249 -2.05 -2.61 17.35
CA GLU A 249 -2.85 -1.51 17.91
C GLU A 249 -3.10 -0.37 16.90
N ALA A 250 -2.36 -0.39 15.78
CA ALA A 250 -2.47 0.64 14.77
C ALA A 250 -3.65 0.41 13.83
N LYS A 251 -4.47 1.43 13.66
CA LYS A 251 -5.61 1.43 12.77
C LYS A 251 -5.74 2.75 12.03
N TYR A 252 -6.12 2.67 10.79
CA TYR A 252 -6.54 3.84 10.04
C TYR A 252 -7.64 3.50 9.03
N TYR A 253 -8.35 4.50 8.60
CA TYR A 253 -9.19 4.47 7.41
C TYR A 253 -8.85 5.64 6.50
N SER A 254 -8.98 5.40 5.21
CA SER A 254 -8.91 6.45 4.21
C SER A 254 -10.10 6.33 3.29
N PHE A 255 -10.69 7.44 2.91
CA PHE A 255 -11.75 7.50 1.92
C PHE A 255 -11.63 8.79 1.11
N GLY A 256 -12.10 8.74 -0.12
CA GLY A 256 -12.07 9.90 -0.99
C GLY A 256 -12.71 9.62 -2.33
N ALA A 257 -12.69 10.64 -3.16
CA ALA A 257 -13.27 10.58 -4.49
C ALA A 257 -12.44 11.39 -5.48
N ALA A 258 -12.53 11.00 -6.75
CA ALA A 258 -11.99 11.71 -7.88
C ALA A 258 -13.02 11.83 -9.01
N LEU A 259 -12.89 12.88 -9.79
CA LEU A 259 -13.58 13.05 -11.06
C LEU A 259 -12.56 12.89 -12.18
N GLY A 260 -12.87 12.02 -13.12
CA GLY A 260 -12.12 11.81 -14.36
C GLY A 260 -12.88 12.41 -15.54
N TYR A 261 -12.18 13.20 -16.36
CA TYR A 261 -12.73 13.82 -17.54
C TYR A 261 -12.01 13.32 -18.79
N TYR A 262 -12.75 12.64 -19.68
CA TYR A 262 -12.27 12.28 -21.00
C TYR A 262 -12.33 13.50 -21.91
N VAL A 263 -11.20 13.83 -22.52
CA VAL A 263 -11.12 15.01 -23.42
C VAL A 263 -11.83 14.69 -24.72
N PRO A 264 -12.96 15.35 -25.09
CA PRO A 264 -13.75 14.97 -26.26
C PRO A 264 -12.99 14.98 -27.58
N ALA A 265 -12.02 15.92 -27.73
CA ALA A 265 -11.17 16.01 -28.92
C ALA A 265 -10.09 14.90 -28.97
N HIS A 266 -9.80 14.26 -27.84
CA HIS A 266 -8.80 13.21 -27.69
C HIS A 266 -9.32 12.15 -26.70
N PRO A 267 -10.22 11.23 -27.14
CA PRO A 267 -10.88 10.29 -26.24
C PRO A 267 -9.92 9.31 -25.53
N ASP A 268 -8.70 9.18 -26.02
CA ASP A 268 -7.62 8.42 -25.35
C ASP A 268 -7.00 9.14 -24.15
N VAL A 269 -7.36 10.43 -23.93
CA VAL A 269 -6.83 11.26 -22.86
C VAL A 269 -7.85 11.39 -21.75
N LEU A 270 -7.45 11.02 -20.54
CA LEU A 270 -8.22 11.18 -19.31
C LEU A 270 -7.43 12.01 -18.31
N VAL A 271 -8.05 13.04 -17.76
CA VAL A 271 -7.51 13.86 -16.67
C VAL A 271 -8.34 13.62 -15.43
N ASN A 272 -7.70 13.35 -14.31
CA ASN A 272 -8.34 13.04 -13.03
C ASN A 272 -7.95 14.07 -11.99
N ALA A 273 -8.90 14.46 -11.15
CA ALA A 273 -8.65 15.26 -9.96
C ALA A 273 -9.49 14.73 -8.79
N GLY A 274 -8.91 14.64 -7.62
CA GLY A 274 -9.58 14.07 -6.47
C GLY A 274 -9.02 14.52 -5.14
N ILE A 275 -9.67 14.09 -4.08
CA ILE A 275 -9.28 14.36 -2.72
C ILE A 275 -9.59 13.16 -1.82
N TRP A 276 -8.64 12.80 -0.96
CA TRP A 276 -8.80 11.75 0.04
C TRP A 276 -8.57 12.30 1.45
N TYR A 277 -9.24 11.71 2.39
CA TYR A 277 -9.02 11.92 3.81
C TYR A 277 -8.40 10.66 4.40
N TRP A 278 -7.24 10.78 5.02
CA TRP A 278 -6.59 9.74 5.81
C TRP A 278 -6.75 10.07 7.29
N SER A 279 -7.44 9.19 8.01
CA SER A 279 -7.80 9.41 9.42
C SER A 279 -6.62 9.82 10.29
N ASN A 280 -6.79 10.95 11.00
CA ASN A 280 -5.81 11.49 11.93
C ASN A 280 -4.41 11.77 11.34
N ASN A 281 -4.26 11.78 10.01
CA ASN A 281 -2.98 11.97 9.35
C ASN A 281 -3.02 13.13 8.36
N ALA A 282 -3.76 13.04 7.26
CA ALA A 282 -3.69 14.02 6.18
C ALA A 282 -4.99 14.16 5.38
N ILE A 283 -5.10 15.31 4.69
CA ILE A 283 -5.96 15.50 3.52
C ILE A 283 -5.06 15.43 2.30
N ILE A 284 -5.47 14.66 1.28
CA ILE A 284 -4.62 14.26 0.15
C ILE A 284 -5.25 14.72 -1.15
N PRO A 285 -4.95 15.94 -1.64
CA PRO A 285 -5.23 16.29 -3.03
C PRO A 285 -4.45 15.39 -3.99
N TYR A 286 -5.10 15.05 -5.09
CA TYR A 286 -4.59 14.16 -6.12
C TYR A 286 -4.90 14.73 -7.50
N VAL A 287 -3.97 14.54 -8.42
CA VAL A 287 -4.15 14.76 -9.85
C VAL A 287 -3.58 13.58 -10.62
N GLY A 288 -4.26 13.19 -11.68
CA GLY A 288 -3.85 12.08 -12.54
C GLY A 288 -4.02 12.42 -14.01
N PHE A 289 -3.22 11.79 -14.83
CA PHE A 289 -3.28 11.87 -16.28
C PHE A 289 -3.14 10.45 -16.84
N ALA A 290 -4.02 10.09 -17.77
CA ALA A 290 -3.90 8.85 -18.51
C ALA A 290 -3.96 9.13 -20.02
N TYR A 291 -3.14 8.39 -20.76
CA TYR A 291 -3.13 8.38 -22.22
C TYR A 291 -3.00 6.94 -22.70
N LYS A 292 -4.04 6.41 -23.31
CA LYS A 292 -4.10 4.99 -23.71
C LYS A 292 -3.79 4.07 -22.53
N ASP A 293 -2.71 3.31 -22.62
CA ASP A 293 -2.28 2.29 -21.67
C ASP A 293 -1.38 2.83 -20.55
N PHE A 294 -1.02 4.12 -20.63
CA PHE A 294 -0.16 4.80 -19.64
C PHE A 294 -0.98 5.69 -18.71
N GLN A 295 -0.69 5.64 -17.43
CA GLN A 295 -1.27 6.55 -16.43
C GLN A 295 -0.21 6.98 -15.42
N ILE A 296 -0.25 8.25 -15.04
CA ILE A 296 0.53 8.84 -13.95
C ILE A 296 -0.39 9.51 -12.95
N GLY A 297 -0.10 9.33 -11.66
CA GLY A 297 -0.81 9.96 -10.55
C GLY A 297 0.15 10.67 -9.62
N LEU A 298 -0.23 11.86 -9.16
CA LEU A 298 0.54 12.67 -8.21
C LEU A 298 -0.37 13.04 -7.04
N SER A 299 0.11 12.87 -5.81
CA SER A 299 -0.58 13.33 -4.62
C SER A 299 0.36 14.00 -3.63
N TYR A 300 -0.21 14.85 -2.78
CA TYR A 300 0.48 15.55 -1.72
C TYR A 300 -0.32 15.44 -0.42
N ASP A 301 0.33 15.00 0.68
CA ASP A 301 -0.35 14.87 1.96
C ASP A 301 -0.27 16.18 2.74
N VAL A 302 -1.40 16.88 2.85
CA VAL A 302 -1.54 18.04 3.75
C VAL A 302 -1.77 17.51 5.16
N THR A 303 -0.73 17.52 5.97
CA THR A 303 -0.73 16.95 7.33
C THR A 303 -1.71 17.70 8.24
N ILE A 304 -2.66 16.97 8.85
CA ILE A 304 -3.63 17.46 9.83
C ILE A 304 -3.39 16.90 11.24
N SER A 305 -2.50 15.93 11.38
CA SER A 305 -2.09 15.35 12.67
C SER A 305 -1.33 16.36 13.54
N LYS A 306 -1.05 16.01 14.80
CA LYS A 306 -0.22 16.82 15.71
C LYS A 306 1.18 17.12 15.14
N LEU A 307 1.63 16.36 14.17
CA LEU A 307 2.91 16.58 13.48
C LEU A 307 2.94 17.94 12.72
N ARG A 308 1.79 18.52 12.40
CA ARG A 308 1.70 19.89 11.83
C ARG A 308 2.26 20.98 12.74
N GLU A 309 2.39 20.70 14.07
CA GLU A 309 2.89 21.62 15.09
C GLU A 309 4.42 21.65 15.15
N ALA A 310 5.10 20.76 14.41
CA ALA A 310 6.55 20.76 14.31
C ALA A 310 7.07 22.09 13.73
N THR A 311 8.23 22.53 14.21
CA THR A 311 8.90 23.77 13.76
C THR A 311 9.10 23.80 12.24
N ILE A 312 9.45 22.64 11.65
CA ILE A 312 9.48 22.45 10.21
C ILE A 312 8.31 21.52 9.86
N LYS A 313 7.36 22.04 9.08
CA LYS A 313 6.19 21.26 8.68
C LYS A 313 6.58 20.09 7.80
N PRO A 314 6.08 18.87 8.09
CA PRO A 314 6.36 17.70 7.27
C PRO A 314 5.71 17.84 5.90
N LYS A 315 6.47 17.48 4.87
CA LYS A 315 5.99 17.37 3.50
C LYS A 315 5.98 15.91 3.11
N THR A 316 4.93 15.48 2.43
CA THR A 316 4.82 14.11 1.92
C THR A 316 4.25 14.17 0.52
N PHE A 317 4.90 13.51 -0.42
CA PHE A 317 4.39 13.38 -1.78
C PHE A 317 4.47 11.94 -2.25
N GLU A 318 3.62 11.61 -3.20
CA GLU A 318 3.54 10.29 -3.79
C GLU A 318 3.32 10.37 -5.29
N VAL A 319 4.01 9.50 -6.02
CA VAL A 319 3.90 9.34 -7.47
C VAL A 319 3.53 7.90 -7.77
N SER A 320 2.56 7.70 -8.64
CA SER A 320 2.23 6.39 -9.20
C SER A 320 2.34 6.40 -10.72
N ILE A 321 2.84 5.32 -11.30
CA ILE A 321 2.89 5.08 -12.75
C ILE A 321 2.27 3.72 -12.99
N ILE A 322 1.30 3.67 -13.92
CA ILE A 322 0.59 2.44 -14.29
C ILE A 322 0.71 2.27 -15.80
N LEU A 323 1.14 1.09 -16.20
CA LEU A 323 1.16 0.62 -17.59
C LEU A 323 0.22 -0.58 -17.69
N ARG A 324 -0.60 -0.61 -18.73
CA ARG A 324 -1.51 -1.72 -19.04
C ARG A 324 -1.28 -2.20 -20.45
N GLY A 325 -1.47 -3.48 -20.69
CA GLY A 325 -1.41 -4.03 -22.04
C GLY A 325 -2.74 -4.69 -22.39
N ILE A 326 -3.37 -4.20 -23.46
CA ILE A 326 -4.61 -4.73 -24.02
C ILE A 326 -4.27 -5.41 -25.34
N LYS A 327 -4.62 -6.68 -25.50
CA LYS A 327 -4.41 -7.41 -26.76
C LYS A 327 -5.52 -7.18 -27.78
N GLU A 328 -6.73 -6.84 -27.33
CA GLU A 328 -7.89 -6.62 -28.20
C GLU A 328 -8.73 -5.47 -27.64
N PRO A 329 -9.31 -4.61 -28.50
CA PRO A 329 -10.24 -3.58 -28.05
C PRO A 329 -11.46 -4.28 -27.44
N ILE A 330 -11.59 -4.21 -26.13
CA ILE A 330 -12.81 -4.62 -25.45
C ILE A 330 -13.65 -3.37 -25.35
N ASN A 331 -14.92 -3.43 -25.78
CA ASN A 331 -15.91 -2.39 -25.52
C ASN A 331 -16.26 -2.37 -24.01
N VAL A 332 -15.28 -2.12 -23.19
CA VAL A 332 -15.41 -2.03 -21.73
C VAL A 332 -15.01 -0.63 -21.35
N ILE A 333 -15.74 -0.06 -20.42
CA ILE A 333 -15.41 1.20 -19.77
C ILE A 333 -13.95 1.14 -19.32
N PRO A 334 -13.08 2.00 -19.86
CA PRO A 334 -11.71 2.05 -19.37
C PRO A 334 -11.75 2.58 -17.94
N CYS A 335 -11.63 1.67 -16.98
CA CYS A 335 -11.48 2.02 -15.58
C CYS A 335 -10.12 2.68 -15.36
N PRO A 336 -10.03 3.96 -15.00
CA PRO A 336 -8.77 4.64 -14.83
C PRO A 336 -7.94 4.09 -13.66
N TRP A 337 -8.54 3.29 -12.81
CA TRP A 337 -7.93 2.77 -11.57
C TRP A 337 -7.72 1.25 -11.57
N LYS A 338 -8.16 0.55 -12.61
CA LYS A 338 -8.03 -0.92 -12.74
C LYS A 338 -7.21 -1.36 -13.91
#